data_065465d4aef343405013e07798eea93c
#
_entry.id   065465d4aef343405013e07798eea93c
#
_cell.length_a   1.000
_cell.length_b   1.000
_cell.length_c   1.000
_cell.angle_alpha   90.00
_cell.angle_beta   90.00
_cell.angle_gamma   90.00
#
_symmetry.space_group_name_H-M   'P 1'
#
loop_
_entity.id
_entity.type
_entity.pdbx_description
1 polymer ?
#
loop_
_entity_poly.entity_id
_entity_poly.type
_entity_poly.pdbx_seq_one_letter_code
_entity_poly.pdbx_strand_id
1 'polypeptide(L)'
;MSRNSRKTIGLFITDPFDDSFQAELCRGVVERAKENDINVAIFSLYTSYNDPVFDRGEANIFELADVNQLDGLIFAASPGYFSAEQIQMIQRLCEKVSCPAISLNEDFGFIPCVAIDNYHVLEEVIEHFVTDHGFTRIDFLSGTPEMQIAKDRLRCYEDCMKRHGLYDERRVFHGDFWRTKSREAVQYFLDLEDELPQAIICANDYMALSVVRELNERGIRVPEEICVSGFDDLLEAQHAEPPL
;
A
#
# COMPACT_ATOMS: atom_id res chain seq x y z
N MET A 1 4.68 27.39 -34.07
CA MET A 1 4.13 26.03 -34.04
C MET A 1 2.94 26.05 -33.06
N SER A 2 1.72 25.70 -33.49
CA SER A 2 0.56 25.69 -32.62
C SER A 2 0.79 24.59 -31.56
N ARG A 3 0.77 24.97 -30.28
CA ARG A 3 0.76 24.02 -29.15
C ARG A 3 -0.40 23.07 -29.40
N ASN A 4 -0.14 21.78 -29.43
CA ASN A 4 -1.19 20.77 -29.46
C ASN A 4 -2.15 21.13 -28.30
N SER A 5 -3.45 21.29 -28.60
CA SER A 5 -4.44 21.80 -27.63
C SER A 5 -4.71 20.80 -26.48
N ARG A 6 -4.09 19.62 -26.53
CA ARG A 6 -4.24 18.54 -25.56
C ARG A 6 -3.41 18.84 -24.30
N LYS A 7 -4.04 18.81 -23.15
CA LYS A 7 -3.39 18.98 -21.86
C LYS A 7 -2.42 17.83 -21.57
N THR A 8 -1.40 18.11 -20.81
CA THR A 8 -0.41 17.11 -20.36
C THR A 8 -0.24 17.21 -18.85
N ILE A 9 -0.48 16.12 -18.13
CA ILE A 9 -0.18 16.01 -16.70
C ILE A 9 1.11 15.23 -16.48
N GLY A 10 1.86 15.58 -15.44
CA GLY A 10 3.01 14.84 -14.96
C GLY A 10 2.60 13.88 -13.86
N LEU A 11 2.88 12.60 -14.03
CA LEU A 11 2.75 11.58 -13.00
C LEU A 11 4.15 11.26 -12.47
N PHE A 12 4.41 11.61 -11.21
CA PHE A 12 5.64 11.33 -10.48
C PHE A 12 5.38 10.15 -9.58
N ILE A 13 5.97 9.00 -9.90
CA ILE A 13 5.61 7.71 -9.30
C ILE A 13 6.85 6.88 -8.97
N THR A 14 6.77 6.07 -7.91
CA THR A 14 7.83 5.12 -7.55
C THR A 14 7.53 3.72 -8.10
N ASP A 15 8.53 3.03 -8.58
CA ASP A 15 8.54 1.60 -8.96
C ASP A 15 7.30 1.09 -9.77
N PRO A 16 6.78 1.83 -10.78
CA PRO A 16 5.51 1.48 -11.43
C PRO A 16 5.58 0.22 -12.31
N PHE A 17 6.76 -0.40 -12.45
CA PHE A 17 6.95 -1.60 -13.27
C PHE A 17 7.35 -2.83 -12.45
N ASP A 18 7.78 -2.64 -11.19
CA ASP A 18 8.26 -3.71 -10.31
C ASP A 18 7.32 -3.94 -9.11
N ASP A 19 6.47 -2.96 -8.79
CA ASP A 19 5.47 -3.02 -7.73
C ASP A 19 4.06 -3.08 -8.35
N SER A 20 3.33 -4.17 -8.16
CA SER A 20 2.00 -4.37 -8.74
C SER A 20 1.00 -3.32 -8.27
N PHE A 21 1.07 -2.86 -7.02
CA PHE A 21 0.21 -1.78 -6.50
C PHE A 21 0.47 -0.46 -7.24
N GLN A 22 1.74 -0.09 -7.42
CA GLN A 22 2.11 1.13 -8.15
C GLN A 22 1.78 1.01 -9.65
N ALA A 23 1.89 -0.18 -10.23
CA ALA A 23 1.49 -0.45 -11.61
C ALA A 23 -0.01 -0.20 -11.82
N GLU A 24 -0.87 -0.71 -10.91
CA GLU A 24 -2.31 -0.51 -10.97
C GLU A 24 -2.68 0.98 -10.79
N LEU A 25 -2.03 1.67 -9.87
CA LEU A 25 -2.22 3.11 -9.66
C LEU A 25 -1.85 3.90 -10.93
N CYS A 26 -0.69 3.60 -11.51
CA CYS A 26 -0.24 4.19 -12.77
C CYS A 26 -1.25 3.92 -13.89
N ARG A 27 -1.72 2.69 -14.03
CA ARG A 27 -2.71 2.29 -15.03
C ARG A 27 -4.00 3.08 -14.89
N GLY A 28 -4.53 3.19 -13.67
CA GLY A 28 -5.76 3.96 -13.40
C GLY A 28 -5.63 5.43 -13.80
N VAL A 29 -4.50 6.07 -13.48
CA VAL A 29 -4.23 7.46 -13.90
C VAL A 29 -4.18 7.58 -15.42
N VAL A 30 -3.47 6.68 -16.11
CA VAL A 30 -3.33 6.70 -17.58
C VAL A 30 -4.68 6.46 -18.28
N GLU A 31 -5.46 5.48 -17.83
CA GLU A 31 -6.79 5.19 -18.39
C GLU A 31 -7.73 6.38 -18.22
N ARG A 32 -7.78 6.97 -17.03
CA ARG A 32 -8.62 8.13 -16.77
C ARG A 32 -8.20 9.38 -17.56
N ALA A 33 -6.90 9.58 -17.73
CA ALA A 33 -6.38 10.65 -18.56
C ALA A 33 -6.76 10.45 -20.04
N LYS A 34 -6.68 9.22 -20.54
CA LYS A 34 -7.08 8.86 -21.91
C LYS A 34 -8.55 9.13 -22.16
N GLU A 35 -9.43 8.79 -21.23
CA GLU A 35 -10.88 9.08 -21.33
C GLU A 35 -11.19 10.57 -21.43
N ASN A 36 -10.32 11.42 -20.86
CA ASN A 36 -10.47 12.87 -20.84
C ASN A 36 -9.60 13.60 -21.89
N ASP A 37 -9.05 12.89 -22.85
CA ASP A 37 -8.15 13.44 -23.89
C ASP A 37 -6.93 14.20 -23.29
N ILE A 38 -6.33 13.64 -22.23
CA ILE A 38 -5.17 14.20 -21.53
C ILE A 38 -3.96 13.30 -21.79
N ASN A 39 -2.79 13.89 -22.05
CA ASN A 39 -1.52 13.17 -22.09
C ASN A 39 -0.99 12.98 -20.66
N VAL A 40 -0.29 11.87 -20.42
CA VAL A 40 0.45 11.62 -19.18
C VAL A 40 1.92 11.50 -19.50
N ALA A 41 2.74 12.33 -18.87
CA ALA A 41 4.18 12.18 -18.82
C ALA A 41 4.55 11.50 -17.50
N ILE A 42 5.09 10.29 -17.57
CA ILE A 42 5.45 9.50 -16.40
C ILE A 42 6.91 9.76 -16.04
N PHE A 43 7.16 10.21 -14.82
CA PHE A 43 8.48 10.38 -14.21
C PHE A 43 8.62 9.30 -13.14
N SER A 44 9.27 8.22 -13.53
CA SER A 44 9.42 7.04 -12.68
C SER A 44 10.69 7.11 -11.86
N LEU A 45 10.57 6.93 -10.56
CA LEU A 45 11.68 6.78 -9.63
C LEU A 45 11.78 5.30 -9.25
N TYR A 46 12.96 4.72 -9.39
CA TYR A 46 13.27 3.40 -8.85
C TYR A 46 13.94 3.57 -7.50
N THR A 47 13.39 2.91 -6.48
CA THR A 47 13.94 2.95 -5.13
C THR A 47 14.72 1.68 -4.86
N SER A 48 16.00 1.83 -4.48
CA SER A 48 16.82 0.74 -3.99
C SER A 48 17.02 0.95 -2.49
N TYR A 49 16.20 0.33 -1.69
CA TYR A 49 16.10 0.50 -0.22
C TYR A 49 17.41 0.38 0.58
N ASN A 50 18.54 0.13 -0.09
CA ASN A 50 19.83 -0.13 0.56
C ASN A 50 21.00 0.67 -0.02
N ASP A 51 20.77 1.56 -1.00
CA ASP A 51 21.83 2.37 -1.60
C ASP A 51 21.46 3.86 -1.64
N PRO A 52 21.81 4.63 -0.58
CA PRO A 52 21.51 6.07 -0.51
C PRO A 52 22.16 6.91 -1.62
N VAL A 53 23.19 6.41 -2.28
CA VAL A 53 23.85 7.11 -3.40
C VAL A 53 23.04 6.92 -4.68
N PHE A 54 22.60 5.69 -4.93
CA PHE A 54 21.73 5.35 -6.03
C PHE A 54 20.40 6.08 -5.90
N ASP A 55 19.74 6.00 -4.74
CA ASP A 55 18.43 6.63 -4.48
C ASP A 55 18.47 8.16 -4.67
N ARG A 56 19.58 8.82 -4.30
CA ARG A 56 19.76 10.24 -4.61
C ARG A 56 19.95 10.51 -6.11
N GLY A 57 20.62 9.61 -6.82
CA GLY A 57 20.76 9.69 -8.28
C GLY A 57 19.42 9.59 -8.99
N GLU A 58 18.63 8.60 -8.60
CA GLU A 58 17.28 8.37 -9.12
C GLU A 58 16.34 9.56 -8.83
N ALA A 59 16.38 10.14 -7.62
CA ALA A 59 15.56 11.30 -7.25
C ALA A 59 15.74 12.49 -8.20
N ASN A 60 16.89 12.63 -8.86
CA ASN A 60 17.12 13.69 -9.84
C ASN A 60 16.19 13.62 -11.06
N ILE A 61 15.55 12.49 -11.32
CA ILE A 61 14.61 12.38 -12.45
C ILE A 61 13.43 13.34 -12.29
N PHE A 62 13.03 13.63 -11.05
CA PHE A 62 11.96 14.59 -10.79
C PHE A 62 12.40 16.03 -11.12
N GLU A 63 13.68 16.34 -10.97
CA GLU A 63 14.25 17.65 -11.34
C GLU A 63 14.44 17.82 -12.84
N LEU A 64 14.49 16.72 -13.62
CA LEU A 64 14.59 16.76 -15.07
C LEU A 64 13.28 17.18 -15.75
N ALA A 65 12.16 17.08 -15.03
CA ALA A 65 10.86 17.48 -15.54
C ALA A 65 10.81 19.00 -15.76
N ASP A 66 10.58 19.45 -16.99
CA ASP A 66 10.19 20.84 -17.23
C ASP A 66 8.71 21.02 -16.83
N VAL A 67 8.49 21.16 -15.53
CA VAL A 67 7.15 21.27 -14.92
C VAL A 67 6.34 22.44 -15.46
N ASN A 68 6.99 23.46 -16.09
CA ASN A 68 6.29 24.58 -16.71
C ASN A 68 5.57 24.19 -18.02
N GLN A 69 5.86 23.01 -18.56
CA GLN A 69 5.18 22.47 -19.74
C GLN A 69 3.97 21.61 -19.37
N LEU A 70 3.73 21.37 -18.07
CA LEU A 70 2.67 20.53 -17.56
C LEU A 70 1.45 21.35 -17.14
N ASP A 71 0.26 20.80 -17.35
CA ASP A 71 -1.02 21.41 -16.98
C ASP A 71 -1.53 20.91 -15.60
N GLY A 72 -0.84 19.94 -14.98
CA GLY A 72 -1.09 19.41 -13.65
C GLY A 72 -0.02 18.43 -13.21
N LEU A 73 0.13 18.25 -11.90
CA LEU A 73 1.08 17.33 -11.29
C LEU A 73 0.35 16.34 -10.40
N ILE A 74 0.71 15.07 -10.49
CA ILE A 74 0.26 13.99 -9.62
C ILE A 74 1.50 13.34 -9.03
N PHE A 75 1.58 13.31 -7.69
CA PHE A 75 2.64 12.60 -6.96
C PHE A 75 2.05 11.34 -6.35
N ALA A 76 2.54 10.19 -6.79
CA ALA A 76 2.06 8.88 -6.37
C ALA A 76 3.25 8.08 -5.82
N ALA A 77 3.20 7.80 -4.53
CA ALA A 77 4.15 6.91 -3.89
C ALA A 77 3.43 6.05 -2.88
N SER A 78 3.99 4.88 -2.59
CA SER A 78 3.60 4.19 -1.38
C SER A 78 4.00 5.04 -0.17
N PRO A 79 3.13 5.18 0.84
CA PRO A 79 3.41 6.00 2.00
C PRO A 79 4.74 5.62 2.67
N GLY A 80 5.57 6.62 2.93
CA GLY A 80 6.88 6.43 3.55
C GLY A 80 8.03 6.10 2.58
N TYR A 81 7.77 6.04 1.27
CA TYR A 81 8.80 5.79 0.25
C TYR A 81 9.62 7.03 -0.09
N PHE A 82 9.06 8.21 0.09
CA PHE A 82 9.80 9.44 -0.11
C PHE A 82 10.59 9.83 1.14
N SER A 83 11.88 10.03 0.98
CA SER A 83 12.71 10.64 2.03
C SER A 83 12.33 12.10 2.28
N ALA A 84 12.72 12.65 3.41
CA ALA A 84 12.50 14.06 3.72
C ALA A 84 13.10 15.00 2.66
N GLU A 85 14.23 14.63 2.04
CA GLU A 85 14.87 15.41 0.97
C GLU A 85 14.01 15.39 -0.31
N GLN A 86 13.42 14.23 -0.65
CA GLN A 86 12.52 14.08 -1.79
C GLN A 86 11.22 14.86 -1.58
N ILE A 87 10.65 14.84 -0.38
CA ILE A 87 9.46 15.64 -0.04
C ILE A 87 9.75 17.13 -0.18
N GLN A 88 10.92 17.61 0.28
CA GLN A 88 11.33 19.00 0.08
C GLN A 88 11.53 19.34 -1.41
N MET A 89 12.01 18.39 -2.21
CA MET A 89 12.13 18.57 -3.66
C MET A 89 10.75 18.69 -4.31
N ILE A 90 9.80 17.84 -3.96
CA ILE A 90 8.40 17.91 -4.42
C ILE A 90 7.80 19.27 -4.04
N GLN A 91 8.01 19.74 -2.82
CA GLN A 91 7.53 21.06 -2.40
C GLN A 91 8.10 22.18 -3.29
N ARG A 92 9.42 22.17 -3.54
CA ARG A 92 10.05 23.17 -4.45
C ARG A 92 9.52 23.08 -5.88
N LEU A 93 9.18 21.89 -6.38
CA LEU A 93 8.56 21.73 -7.69
C LEU A 93 7.15 22.36 -7.71
N CYS A 94 6.34 22.10 -6.69
CA CYS A 94 5.01 22.67 -6.57
C CYS A 94 5.03 24.20 -6.45
N GLU A 95 6.01 24.78 -5.76
CA GLU A 95 6.19 26.26 -5.61
C GLU A 95 6.58 26.95 -6.93
N LYS A 96 7.18 26.23 -7.87
CA LYS A 96 7.63 26.78 -9.18
C LYS A 96 6.54 26.83 -10.23
N VAL A 97 5.42 26.15 -10.02
CA VAL A 97 4.35 26.00 -11.03
C VAL A 97 3.08 26.72 -10.60
N SER A 98 2.27 27.10 -11.59
CA SER A 98 0.92 27.64 -11.37
C SER A 98 -0.20 26.60 -11.64
N CYS A 99 0.16 25.42 -12.15
CA CYS A 99 -0.81 24.35 -12.39
C CYS A 99 -1.18 23.64 -11.07
N PRO A 100 -2.38 23.00 -11.00
CA PRO A 100 -2.75 22.21 -9.83
C PRO A 100 -1.82 21.04 -9.62
N ALA A 101 -1.56 20.73 -8.33
CA ALA A 101 -0.82 19.55 -7.91
C ALA A 101 -1.63 18.79 -6.85
N ILE A 102 -1.58 17.47 -6.90
CA ILE A 102 -2.18 16.58 -5.89
C ILE A 102 -1.22 15.45 -5.54
N SER A 103 -1.38 14.87 -4.35
CA SER A 103 -0.76 13.60 -3.99
C SER A 103 -1.79 12.47 -3.97
N LEU A 104 -1.33 11.25 -4.16
CA LEU A 104 -2.11 10.03 -4.00
C LEU A 104 -1.54 9.22 -2.84
N ASN A 105 -2.40 8.83 -1.91
CA ASN A 105 -2.12 8.01 -0.73
C ASN A 105 -1.17 8.61 0.32
N GLU A 106 -0.32 9.57 -0.01
CA GLU A 106 0.57 10.24 0.96
C GLU A 106 0.21 11.71 1.11
N ASP A 107 -0.11 12.15 2.33
CA ASP A 107 -0.39 13.53 2.65
C ASP A 107 0.92 14.28 3.00
N PHE A 108 1.38 15.10 2.08
CA PHE A 108 2.55 15.96 2.28
C PHE A 108 2.25 17.24 3.11
N GLY A 109 0.99 17.52 3.41
CA GLY A 109 0.58 18.69 4.18
C GLY A 109 0.61 20.04 3.43
N PHE A 110 1.10 20.10 2.19
CA PHE A 110 1.18 21.33 1.38
C PHE A 110 0.46 21.27 0.04
N ILE A 111 -0.04 20.12 -0.39
CA ILE A 111 -0.92 19.91 -1.54
C ILE A 111 -2.09 19.00 -1.15
N PRO A 112 -3.26 19.10 -1.83
CA PRO A 112 -4.36 18.19 -1.59
C PRO A 112 -3.96 16.72 -1.80
N CYS A 113 -4.42 15.85 -0.89
CA CYS A 113 -4.22 14.40 -0.98
C CYS A 113 -5.53 13.69 -1.31
N VAL A 114 -5.46 12.72 -2.21
CA VAL A 114 -6.51 11.72 -2.45
C VAL A 114 -6.01 10.38 -1.93
N ALA A 115 -6.68 9.84 -0.93
CA ALA A 115 -6.27 8.61 -0.27
C ALA A 115 -7.47 7.65 -0.12
N ILE A 116 -7.16 6.37 0.02
CA ILE A 116 -8.13 5.33 0.38
C ILE A 116 -8.43 5.47 1.88
N ASP A 117 -9.70 5.28 2.26
CA ASP A 117 -10.10 5.17 3.66
C ASP A 117 -9.71 3.79 4.21
N ASN A 118 -8.45 3.67 4.59
CA ASN A 118 -7.88 2.42 5.09
C ASN A 118 -8.59 1.89 6.35
N TYR A 119 -9.16 2.78 7.14
CA TYR A 119 -9.81 2.40 8.40
C TYR A 119 -11.14 1.70 8.12
N HIS A 120 -12.07 2.35 7.43
CA HIS A 120 -13.41 1.78 7.24
C HIS A 120 -13.41 0.53 6.35
N VAL A 121 -12.52 0.48 5.34
CA VAL A 121 -12.40 -0.73 4.49
C VAL A 121 -11.94 -1.94 5.32
N LEU A 122 -10.93 -1.78 6.18
CA LEU A 122 -10.45 -2.87 7.02
C LEU A 122 -11.47 -3.23 8.12
N GLU A 123 -12.20 -2.23 8.63
CA GLU A 123 -13.28 -2.45 9.60
C GLU A 123 -14.33 -3.43 9.06
N GLU A 124 -14.76 -3.27 7.79
CA GLU A 124 -15.72 -4.18 7.16
C GLU A 124 -15.23 -5.64 7.15
N VAL A 125 -13.96 -5.86 6.87
CA VAL A 125 -13.35 -7.21 6.88
C VAL A 125 -13.34 -7.79 8.28
N ILE A 126 -12.93 -7.02 9.28
CA ILE A 126 -12.87 -7.48 10.68
C ILE A 126 -14.29 -7.78 11.20
N GLU A 127 -15.23 -6.88 10.96
CA GLU A 127 -16.63 -7.07 11.37
C GLU A 127 -17.23 -8.33 10.72
N HIS A 128 -16.94 -8.59 9.44
CA HIS A 128 -17.36 -9.81 8.77
C HIS A 128 -16.83 -11.06 9.48
N PHE A 129 -15.54 -11.12 9.82
CA PHE A 129 -15.00 -12.26 10.55
C PHE A 129 -15.61 -12.44 11.94
N VAL A 130 -15.81 -11.35 12.68
CA VAL A 130 -16.33 -11.40 14.05
C VAL A 130 -17.84 -11.67 14.06
N THR A 131 -18.63 -10.96 13.23
CA THR A 131 -20.10 -11.01 13.32
C THR A 131 -20.71 -12.12 12.48
N ASP A 132 -20.22 -12.34 11.26
CA ASP A 132 -20.81 -13.32 10.35
C ASP A 132 -20.24 -14.72 10.57
N HIS A 133 -18.95 -14.84 10.88
CA HIS A 133 -18.29 -16.11 11.16
C HIS A 133 -18.16 -16.45 12.64
N GLY A 134 -18.36 -15.48 13.53
CA GLY A 134 -18.23 -15.69 15.00
C GLY A 134 -16.79 -15.96 15.43
N PHE A 135 -15.80 -15.49 14.68
CA PHE A 135 -14.40 -15.70 15.01
C PHE A 135 -13.98 -14.83 16.21
N THR A 136 -13.21 -15.44 17.10
CA THR A 136 -12.72 -14.82 18.33
C THR A 136 -11.19 -14.80 18.43
N ARG A 137 -10.52 -15.64 17.63
CA ARG A 137 -9.05 -15.72 17.56
C ARG A 137 -8.61 -15.25 16.17
N ILE A 138 -8.43 -13.95 16.04
CA ILE A 138 -8.03 -13.28 14.80
C ILE A 138 -6.68 -12.64 15.04
N ASP A 139 -5.68 -13.03 14.26
CA ASP A 139 -4.34 -12.46 14.34
C ASP A 139 -4.16 -11.38 13.27
N PHE A 140 -3.31 -10.41 13.55
CA PHE A 140 -3.05 -9.30 12.63
C PHE A 140 -1.57 -9.17 12.28
N LEU A 141 -1.26 -9.37 11.01
CA LEU A 141 0.06 -9.08 10.45
C LEU A 141 0.09 -7.65 9.91
N SER A 142 0.56 -6.72 10.74
CA SER A 142 0.69 -5.30 10.42
C SER A 142 1.81 -5.04 9.41
N GLY A 143 1.82 -3.85 8.82
CA GLY A 143 2.93 -3.36 8.00
C GLY A 143 4.08 -2.79 8.83
N THR A 144 4.95 -2.02 8.15
CA THR A 144 6.08 -1.30 8.76
C THR A 144 5.59 -0.25 9.77
N PRO A 145 5.99 -0.32 11.04
CA PRO A 145 5.41 0.52 12.12
C PRO A 145 5.58 2.04 11.93
N GLU A 146 6.58 2.46 11.17
CA GLU A 146 6.86 3.88 10.90
C GLU A 146 5.86 4.48 9.91
N MET A 147 5.27 3.66 9.03
CA MET A 147 4.38 4.11 7.96
C MET A 147 2.98 4.44 8.49
N GLN A 148 2.42 5.58 8.06
CA GLN A 148 1.10 6.01 8.52
C GLN A 148 -0.01 5.01 8.17
N ILE A 149 0.04 4.42 6.97
CA ILE A 149 -0.91 3.40 6.53
C ILE A 149 -0.90 2.16 7.43
N ALA A 150 0.27 1.73 7.93
CA ALA A 150 0.37 0.62 8.87
C ALA A 150 -0.27 0.98 10.21
N LYS A 151 -0.05 2.21 10.69
CA LYS A 151 -0.65 2.72 11.94
C LYS A 151 -2.17 2.80 11.83
N ASP A 152 -2.70 3.27 10.72
CA ASP A 152 -4.15 3.40 10.51
C ASP A 152 -4.82 2.03 10.44
N ARG A 153 -4.25 1.07 9.72
CA ARG A 153 -4.75 -0.31 9.65
C ARG A 153 -4.64 -1.02 11.00
N LEU A 154 -3.52 -0.86 11.72
CA LEU A 154 -3.37 -1.42 13.07
C LEU A 154 -4.38 -0.83 14.05
N ARG A 155 -4.56 0.50 14.04
CA ARG A 155 -5.56 1.17 14.88
C ARG A 155 -6.96 0.65 14.60
N CYS A 156 -7.34 0.44 13.33
CA CYS A 156 -8.62 -0.14 12.98
C CYS A 156 -8.79 -1.53 13.60
N TYR A 157 -7.80 -2.41 13.44
CA TYR A 157 -7.83 -3.74 14.04
C TYR A 157 -8.00 -3.67 15.57
N GLU A 158 -7.18 -2.85 16.25
CA GLU A 158 -7.26 -2.68 17.69
C GLU A 158 -8.64 -2.18 18.15
N ASP A 159 -9.17 -1.14 17.49
CA ASP A 159 -10.45 -0.54 17.86
C ASP A 159 -11.61 -1.53 17.66
N CYS A 160 -11.62 -2.29 16.55
CA CYS A 160 -12.62 -3.31 16.29
C CYS A 160 -12.54 -4.45 17.32
N MET A 161 -11.36 -5.00 17.56
CA MET A 161 -11.19 -6.11 18.51
C MET A 161 -11.49 -5.67 19.95
N LYS A 162 -11.15 -4.43 20.33
CA LYS A 162 -11.52 -3.85 21.63
C LYS A 162 -13.05 -3.68 21.77
N ARG A 163 -13.73 -3.24 20.73
CA ARG A 163 -15.19 -3.08 20.66
C ARG A 163 -15.94 -4.39 20.94
N HIS A 164 -15.39 -5.49 20.44
CA HIS A 164 -15.92 -6.85 20.65
C HIS A 164 -15.39 -7.54 21.93
N GLY A 165 -14.47 -6.91 22.68
CA GLY A 165 -13.85 -7.51 23.86
C GLY A 165 -12.89 -8.66 23.55
N LEU A 166 -12.32 -8.68 22.34
CA LEU A 166 -11.46 -9.75 21.80
C LEU A 166 -9.99 -9.31 21.63
N TYR A 167 -9.66 -8.05 21.94
CA TYR A 167 -8.31 -7.53 21.74
C TYR A 167 -7.29 -8.20 22.65
N ASP A 168 -6.24 -8.72 22.05
CA ASP A 168 -5.03 -9.22 22.71
C ASP A 168 -3.81 -8.70 21.94
N GLU A 169 -2.95 -7.92 22.60
CA GLU A 169 -1.76 -7.35 21.96
C GLU A 169 -0.79 -8.39 21.39
N ARG A 170 -0.80 -9.61 21.96
CA ARG A 170 0.02 -10.74 21.50
C ARG A 170 -0.38 -11.22 20.10
N ARG A 171 -1.61 -10.90 19.65
CA ARG A 171 -2.15 -11.28 18.33
C ARG A 171 -1.76 -10.30 17.22
N VAL A 172 -0.80 -9.41 17.50
CA VAL A 172 -0.26 -8.47 16.53
C VAL A 172 1.20 -8.78 16.26
N PHE A 173 1.56 -8.94 15.00
CA PHE A 173 2.94 -9.06 14.55
C PHE A 173 3.27 -7.92 13.57
N HIS A 174 4.42 -7.27 13.74
CA HIS A 174 4.86 -6.18 12.87
C HIS A 174 5.66 -6.70 11.68
N GLY A 175 5.03 -6.71 10.52
CA GLY A 175 5.62 -7.02 9.23
C GLY A 175 6.36 -5.85 8.59
N ASP A 176 6.43 -5.89 7.27
CA ASP A 176 7.21 -4.93 6.47
C ASP A 176 6.53 -4.54 5.14
N PHE A 177 5.27 -4.90 4.93
CA PHE A 177 4.52 -4.84 3.68
C PHE A 177 5.08 -5.74 2.55
N TRP A 178 6.18 -6.46 2.81
CA TRP A 178 6.79 -7.41 1.89
C TRP A 178 6.61 -8.85 2.37
N ARG A 179 7.22 -9.78 1.65
CA ARG A 179 7.11 -11.22 1.94
C ARG A 179 8.10 -11.70 2.99
N THR A 180 9.03 -10.83 3.44
CA THR A 180 10.23 -11.27 4.15
C THR A 180 9.96 -11.75 5.57
N LYS A 181 8.98 -11.16 6.25
CA LYS A 181 8.63 -11.50 7.64
C LYS A 181 7.48 -12.49 7.79
N SER A 182 6.83 -12.90 6.70
CA SER A 182 5.63 -13.76 6.79
C SER A 182 5.90 -15.11 7.43
N ARG A 183 7.07 -15.71 7.19
CA ARG A 183 7.48 -16.98 7.85
C ARG A 183 7.58 -16.84 9.35
N GLU A 184 8.23 -15.78 9.83
CA GLU A 184 8.39 -15.47 11.25
C GLU A 184 7.03 -15.19 11.89
N ALA A 185 6.19 -14.41 11.23
CA ALA A 185 4.84 -14.09 11.69
C ALA A 185 3.97 -15.34 11.83
N VAL A 186 3.94 -16.21 10.82
CA VAL A 186 3.19 -17.48 10.86
C VAL A 186 3.69 -18.36 12.02
N GLN A 187 5.01 -18.52 12.17
CA GLN A 187 5.55 -19.30 13.29
C GLN A 187 5.13 -18.70 14.63
N TYR A 188 5.23 -17.38 14.79
CA TYR A 188 4.84 -16.68 16.00
C TYR A 188 3.36 -16.93 16.35
N PHE A 189 2.44 -16.77 15.37
CA PHE A 189 1.00 -16.97 15.60
C PHE A 189 0.65 -18.43 15.93
N LEU A 190 1.32 -19.39 15.29
CA LEU A 190 1.09 -20.81 15.58
C LEU A 190 1.62 -21.25 16.95
N ASP A 191 2.62 -20.55 17.48
CA ASP A 191 3.21 -20.84 18.79
C ASP A 191 2.51 -20.09 19.94
N LEU A 192 1.55 -19.22 19.63
CA LEU A 192 0.94 -18.32 20.61
C LEU A 192 0.02 -19.04 21.60
N GLU A 193 -0.72 -20.03 21.13
CA GLU A 193 -1.68 -20.83 21.90
C GLU A 193 -1.71 -22.27 21.38
N ASP A 194 -2.30 -23.19 22.18
CA ASP A 194 -2.50 -24.58 21.78
C ASP A 194 -3.49 -24.76 20.62
N GLU A 195 -4.37 -23.75 20.39
CA GLU A 195 -5.35 -23.74 19.32
C GLU A 195 -4.95 -22.76 18.21
N LEU A 196 -5.11 -23.19 16.96
CA LEU A 196 -4.84 -22.35 15.79
C LEU A 196 -5.68 -21.05 15.80
N PRO A 197 -5.16 -19.94 15.26
CA PRO A 197 -6.00 -18.79 14.94
C PRO A 197 -7.08 -19.20 13.94
N GLN A 198 -8.25 -18.58 14.02
CA GLN A 198 -9.33 -18.81 13.07
C GLN A 198 -9.13 -17.98 11.79
N ALA A 199 -8.49 -16.82 11.94
CA ALA A 199 -8.10 -15.98 10.82
C ALA A 199 -6.77 -15.25 11.08
N ILE A 200 -6.04 -14.97 10.00
CA ILE A 200 -4.90 -14.06 9.95
C ILE A 200 -5.24 -12.95 8.95
N ILE A 201 -5.40 -11.73 9.45
CA ILE A 201 -5.60 -10.55 8.63
C ILE A 201 -4.22 -9.94 8.36
N CYS A 202 -3.86 -9.80 7.09
CA CYS A 202 -2.61 -9.18 6.67
C CYS A 202 -2.87 -7.75 6.21
N ALA A 203 -1.97 -6.83 6.56
CA ALA A 203 -2.13 -5.44 6.19
C ALA A 203 -1.98 -5.19 4.67
N ASN A 204 -1.52 -6.17 3.87
CA ASN A 204 -1.61 -6.15 2.41
C ASN A 204 -1.55 -7.55 1.79
N ASP A 205 -1.76 -7.63 0.47
CA ASP A 205 -1.81 -8.89 -0.28
C ASP A 205 -0.45 -9.57 -0.40
N TYR A 206 0.66 -8.82 -0.51
CA TYR A 206 1.99 -9.42 -0.58
C TYR A 206 2.30 -10.27 0.65
N MET A 207 1.95 -9.76 1.84
CA MET A 207 2.10 -10.52 3.08
C MET A 207 1.08 -11.67 3.14
N ALA A 208 -0.17 -11.44 2.75
CA ALA A 208 -1.23 -12.46 2.77
C ALA A 208 -0.88 -13.67 1.89
N LEU A 209 -0.47 -13.43 0.64
CA LEU A 209 -0.01 -14.49 -0.28
C LEU A 209 1.16 -15.30 0.29
N SER A 210 2.07 -14.61 0.98
CA SER A 210 3.20 -15.30 1.62
C SER A 210 2.77 -16.09 2.85
N VAL A 211 1.80 -15.59 3.63
CA VAL A 211 1.19 -16.31 4.77
C VAL A 211 0.47 -17.56 4.28
N VAL A 212 -0.35 -17.48 3.22
CA VAL A 212 -1.01 -18.65 2.61
C VAL A 212 0.01 -19.71 2.22
N ARG A 213 1.09 -19.32 1.54
CA ARG A 213 2.14 -20.26 1.16
C ARG A 213 2.80 -20.90 2.39
N GLU A 214 3.14 -20.13 3.41
CA GLU A 214 3.79 -20.64 4.62
C GLU A 214 2.88 -21.59 5.42
N LEU A 215 1.55 -21.35 5.45
CA LEU A 215 0.57 -22.25 6.05
C LEU A 215 0.48 -23.56 5.26
N ASN A 216 0.36 -23.48 3.94
CA ASN A 216 0.29 -24.67 3.06
C ASN A 216 1.56 -25.53 3.15
N GLU A 217 2.77 -24.92 3.24
CA GLU A 217 4.03 -25.64 3.45
C GLU A 217 4.07 -26.41 4.78
N ARG A 218 3.29 -25.99 5.78
CA ARG A 218 3.11 -26.67 7.07
C ARG A 218 1.94 -27.67 7.09
N GLY A 219 1.25 -27.82 5.96
CA GLY A 219 0.09 -28.70 5.82
C GLY A 219 -1.19 -28.15 6.43
N ILE A 220 -1.26 -26.86 6.75
CA ILE A 220 -2.44 -26.16 7.24
C ILE A 220 -3.21 -25.60 6.04
N ARG A 221 -4.47 -25.98 5.93
CA ARG A 221 -5.31 -25.61 4.78
C ARG A 221 -5.94 -24.24 4.94
N VAL A 222 -5.89 -23.46 3.87
CA VAL A 222 -6.54 -22.15 3.77
C VAL A 222 -7.64 -22.27 2.72
N PRO A 223 -8.89 -21.89 3.00
CA PRO A 223 -9.38 -21.25 4.24
C PRO A 223 -9.91 -22.24 5.32
N GLU A 224 -9.88 -23.57 5.10
CA GLU A 224 -10.62 -24.54 5.91
C GLU A 224 -10.18 -24.62 7.38
N GLU A 225 -8.89 -24.38 7.67
CA GLU A 225 -8.35 -24.43 9.03
C GLU A 225 -7.99 -23.04 9.54
N ILE A 226 -7.47 -22.17 8.67
CA ILE A 226 -7.18 -20.76 8.95
C ILE A 226 -7.64 -19.93 7.76
N CYS A 227 -8.51 -18.95 7.97
CA CYS A 227 -8.83 -17.95 6.96
C CYS A 227 -7.68 -16.92 6.86
N VAL A 228 -7.41 -16.47 5.66
CA VAL A 228 -6.43 -15.38 5.43
C VAL A 228 -7.09 -14.30 4.60
N SER A 229 -6.90 -13.04 4.99
CA SER A 229 -7.28 -11.90 4.17
C SER A 229 -6.10 -10.97 3.95
N GLY A 230 -6.09 -10.33 2.80
CA GLY A 230 -5.15 -9.28 2.43
C GLY A 230 -5.80 -7.90 2.38
N PHE A 231 -5.17 -7.01 1.66
CA PHE A 231 -5.64 -5.67 1.32
C PHE A 231 -4.93 -5.27 0.03
N ASP A 232 -5.58 -4.56 -0.86
CA ASP A 232 -5.13 -3.97 -2.14
C ASP A 232 -5.81 -4.60 -3.37
N ASP A 233 -6.34 -5.82 -3.29
CA ASP A 233 -6.98 -6.58 -4.40
C ASP A 233 -6.05 -6.73 -5.62
N LEU A 234 -4.78 -7.10 -5.37
CA LEU A 234 -3.80 -7.30 -6.42
C LEU A 234 -4.19 -8.44 -7.36
N LEU A 235 -3.78 -8.35 -8.62
CA LEU A 235 -4.02 -9.37 -9.62
C LEU A 235 -3.51 -10.76 -9.19
N GLU A 236 -2.37 -10.78 -8.50
CA GLU A 236 -1.77 -12.00 -7.93
C GLU A 236 -2.68 -12.61 -6.84
N ALA A 237 -3.34 -11.78 -6.03
CA ALA A 237 -4.26 -12.22 -4.99
C ALA A 237 -5.54 -12.83 -5.59
N GLN A 238 -6.09 -12.20 -6.62
CA GLN A 238 -7.27 -12.72 -7.36
C GLN A 238 -7.01 -14.06 -8.03
N HIS A 239 -5.76 -14.35 -8.45
CA HIS A 239 -5.39 -15.58 -9.17
C HIS A 239 -4.61 -16.57 -8.30
N ALA A 240 -4.45 -16.31 -7.03
CA ALA A 240 -3.85 -17.24 -6.08
C ALA A 240 -4.72 -18.48 -5.86
N GLU A 241 -4.16 -19.52 -5.27
CA GLU A 241 -4.88 -20.74 -4.95
C GLU A 241 -4.68 -21.07 -3.46
N PRO A 242 -5.72 -20.84 -2.63
CA PRO A 242 -7.01 -20.18 -2.95
C PRO A 242 -6.84 -18.69 -3.26
N PRO A 243 -7.79 -18.07 -3.97
CA PRO A 243 -7.79 -16.61 -4.11
C PRO A 243 -8.05 -15.94 -2.75
N LEU A 244 -7.47 -14.75 -2.57
CA LEU A 244 -7.65 -13.93 -1.37
C LEU A 244 -8.89 -13.04 -1.51
#